data_54197ca26d565ca3c2e95f4e1e72325b
#
_entry.id   54197ca26d565ca3c2e95f4e1e72325b
#
_cell.length_a   1.000
_cell.length_b   1.000
_cell.length_c   1.000
_cell.angle_alpha   90.00
_cell.angle_beta   90.00
_cell.angle_gamma   90.00
#
_symmetry.space_group_name_H-M   'P 1'
#
loop_
_entity.id
_entity.type
_entity.pdbx_description
1 polymer ?
#
loop_
_entity_poly.entity_id
_entity_poly.type
_entity_poly.pdbx_seq_one_letter_code
_entity_poly.pdbx_strand_id
1 'polypeptide(L)'
;GIYKDIGANFVTYGLLESHDYNASYEEMDKWGSKRLIPPALVKKGELVSSNLRDILLGVRVYIEDSAYDQWSQTVFNDPLGNKVDLHHPWNKETKLKNFKGDYLFTVKQAFNSEEFMPSTGDIARLYAYRVIKGKPKAFDYEWEYAANDVIERFFARVFTVGLLHEYLMNVEVSKEIKQNKGKESELAVGAHDAPRGGNAHWVISKGDTITRYQIITPTDRNFSSNGGPVEVSIVGQRVTEEVEKPSGLDVLRVIRSFDPCSACAVHIIGRD
;
A
#
# COMPACT_ATOMS: atom_id res chain seq x y z
N GLY A 1 -10.05 5.32 24.15
CA GLY A 1 -10.83 5.47 22.92
C GLY A 1 -11.82 4.32 22.75
N ILE A 2 -12.82 4.50 21.88
CA ILE A 2 -13.80 3.46 21.56
C ILE A 2 -13.15 2.42 20.65
N TYR A 3 -12.24 2.86 19.77
CA TYR A 3 -11.55 2.02 18.81
C TYR A 3 -10.09 1.79 19.16
N LYS A 4 -9.58 0.62 18.77
CA LYS A 4 -8.20 0.22 19.01
C LYS A 4 -7.23 1.03 18.16
N ASP A 5 -6.22 1.62 18.78
CA ASP A 5 -5.04 2.17 18.12
C ASP A 5 -4.06 1.03 17.80
N ILE A 6 -3.68 0.93 16.53
CA ILE A 6 -2.69 -0.07 16.06
C ILE A 6 -1.28 0.51 15.92
N GLY A 7 -1.09 1.74 16.36
CA GLY A 7 0.20 2.41 16.37
C GLY A 7 0.66 2.96 15.02
N ALA A 8 1.74 3.72 15.06
CA ALA A 8 2.28 4.42 13.90
C ALA A 8 3.24 3.51 13.10
N ASN A 9 2.66 2.57 12.37
CA ASN A 9 3.35 1.72 11.43
C ASN A 9 2.75 1.96 10.03
N PHE A 10 3.48 2.68 9.16
CA PHE A 10 2.95 3.18 7.90
C PHE A 10 3.85 2.95 6.72
N VAL A 11 3.24 2.80 5.54
CA VAL A 11 3.93 2.88 4.26
C VAL A 11 3.10 3.68 3.26
N THR A 12 3.78 4.55 2.53
CA THR A 12 3.26 5.25 1.35
C THR A 12 4.34 5.30 0.28
N TYR A 13 3.93 5.17 -0.96
CA TYR A 13 4.84 5.36 -2.10
C TYR A 13 4.84 6.81 -2.59
N GLY A 14 4.02 7.63 -1.95
CA GLY A 14 3.89 9.04 -2.27
C GLY A 14 2.89 9.33 -3.36
N LEU A 15 2.46 10.58 -3.42
CA LEU A 15 1.37 11.03 -4.26
C LEU A 15 1.68 12.39 -4.91
N LEU A 16 1.21 12.56 -6.14
CA LEU A 16 1.31 13.76 -6.96
C LEU A 16 2.75 14.21 -7.24
N GLU A 17 3.15 13.97 -8.43
CA GLU A 17 4.36 14.48 -9.03
C GLU A 17 4.03 15.21 -10.33
N SER A 18 4.82 16.21 -10.65
CA SER A 18 4.59 17.08 -11.80
C SER A 18 5.79 17.09 -12.73
N HIS A 19 6.26 15.93 -13.18
CA HIS A 19 7.39 15.89 -14.12
C HIS A 19 7.38 14.63 -14.98
N ASP A 20 8.07 14.71 -16.10
CA ASP A 20 8.35 13.58 -16.95
C ASP A 20 9.41 12.69 -16.28
N TYR A 21 9.15 11.42 -16.19
CA TYR A 21 10.12 10.46 -15.70
C TYR A 21 10.13 9.19 -16.55
N ASN A 22 11.28 8.56 -16.62
CA ASN A 22 11.36 7.18 -17.10
C ASN A 22 11.10 6.25 -15.92
N ALA A 23 10.37 5.17 -16.17
CA ALA A 23 10.08 4.14 -15.16
C ALA A 23 11.34 3.28 -14.88
N SER A 24 12.46 3.92 -14.63
CA SER A 24 13.73 3.29 -14.26
C SER A 24 14.02 3.52 -12.79
N TYR A 25 14.70 2.57 -12.17
CA TYR A 25 15.11 2.69 -10.78
C TYR A 25 16.06 3.85 -10.51
N GLU A 26 16.91 4.18 -11.48
CA GLU A 26 17.88 5.28 -11.37
C GLU A 26 17.18 6.63 -11.17
N GLU A 27 15.99 6.78 -11.75
CA GLU A 27 15.22 8.02 -11.63
C GLU A 27 14.20 8.00 -10.51
N MET A 28 13.89 6.82 -9.97
CA MET A 28 12.86 6.65 -8.96
C MET A 28 13.11 7.48 -7.70
N ASP A 29 14.38 7.62 -7.28
CA ASP A 29 14.75 8.43 -6.13
C ASP A 29 14.55 9.92 -6.41
N LYS A 30 14.80 10.34 -7.65
CA LYS A 30 14.69 11.73 -8.06
C LYS A 30 13.25 12.19 -8.11
N TRP A 31 12.35 11.41 -8.70
CA TRP A 31 10.97 11.81 -8.83
C TRP A 31 10.13 11.47 -7.58
N GLY A 32 10.49 10.45 -6.82
CA GLY A 32 9.88 10.16 -5.54
C GLY A 32 10.04 11.31 -4.53
N SER A 33 11.20 11.92 -4.47
CA SER A 33 11.47 13.08 -3.58
C SER A 33 10.70 14.36 -3.97
N LYS A 34 10.26 14.48 -5.22
CA LYS A 34 9.53 15.65 -5.73
C LYS A 34 8.02 15.56 -5.51
N ARG A 35 7.51 14.44 -5.06
CA ARG A 35 6.09 14.26 -4.79
C ARG A 35 5.57 15.22 -3.73
N LEU A 36 4.33 15.68 -3.90
CA LEU A 36 3.65 16.48 -2.88
C LEU A 36 3.65 15.74 -1.55
N ILE A 37 3.20 14.51 -1.57
CA ILE A 37 3.31 13.58 -0.45
C ILE A 37 4.51 12.67 -0.72
N PRO A 38 5.57 12.75 0.08
CA PRO A 38 6.77 11.96 -0.17
C PRO A 38 6.56 10.48 0.16
N PRO A 39 7.32 9.56 -0.46
CA PRO A 39 7.35 8.16 -0.04
C PRO A 39 7.91 8.05 1.38
N ALA A 40 7.38 7.12 2.15
CA ALA A 40 7.89 6.83 3.49
C ALA A 40 7.57 5.40 3.94
N LEU A 41 8.51 4.82 4.66
CA LEU A 41 8.31 3.65 5.51
C LEU A 41 8.56 4.08 6.95
N VAL A 42 7.54 3.90 7.79
CA VAL A 42 7.55 4.30 9.21
C VAL A 42 7.32 3.08 10.08
N LYS A 43 8.14 2.88 11.09
CA LYS A 43 8.03 1.80 12.08
C LYS A 43 8.01 2.40 13.48
N LYS A 44 6.97 2.12 14.24
CA LYS A 44 6.77 2.63 15.61
C LYS A 44 6.92 4.16 15.72
N GLY A 45 6.44 4.88 14.70
CA GLY A 45 6.50 6.33 14.65
C GLY A 45 7.80 6.93 14.09
N GLU A 46 8.82 6.14 13.88
CA GLU A 46 10.11 6.58 13.36
C GLU A 46 10.23 6.34 11.86
N LEU A 47 10.78 7.31 11.13
CA LEU A 47 11.04 7.20 9.70
C LEU A 47 12.19 6.20 9.46
N VAL A 48 11.87 5.09 8.79
CA VAL A 48 12.86 4.07 8.40
C VAL A 48 13.52 4.42 7.08
N SER A 49 12.72 4.83 6.09
CA SER A 49 13.20 5.25 4.77
C SER A 49 12.21 6.20 4.12
N SER A 50 12.73 7.17 3.38
CA SER A 50 11.98 8.01 2.43
C SER A 50 12.40 7.77 0.98
N ASN A 51 13.25 6.79 0.75
CA ASN A 51 13.71 6.40 -0.56
C ASN A 51 12.76 5.37 -1.16
N LEU A 52 12.07 5.72 -2.26
CA LEU A 52 11.06 4.86 -2.86
C LEU A 52 11.64 3.52 -3.35
N ARG A 53 12.85 3.54 -3.91
CA ARG A 53 13.53 2.33 -4.36
C ARG A 53 13.79 1.36 -3.20
N ASP A 54 14.33 1.85 -2.10
CA ASP A 54 14.61 1.02 -0.92
C ASP A 54 13.34 0.45 -0.31
N ILE A 55 12.26 1.25 -0.26
CA ILE A 55 10.95 0.81 0.19
C ILE A 55 10.43 -0.33 -0.70
N LEU A 56 10.52 -0.19 -2.03
CA LEU A 56 10.06 -1.21 -2.96
C LEU A 56 10.91 -2.49 -2.90
N LEU A 57 12.22 -2.36 -2.75
CA LEU A 57 13.12 -3.51 -2.55
C LEU A 57 12.84 -4.27 -1.24
N GLY A 58 12.27 -3.58 -0.25
CA GLY A 58 11.88 -4.18 1.02
C GLY A 58 10.58 -4.99 1.01
N VAL A 59 9.78 -4.92 -0.06
CA VAL A 59 8.47 -5.61 -0.13
C VAL A 59 8.65 -7.13 -0.21
N ARG A 60 7.88 -7.85 0.60
CA ARG A 60 7.82 -9.32 0.63
C ARG A 60 6.38 -9.80 0.48
N VAL A 61 6.21 -10.87 -0.28
CA VAL A 61 4.90 -11.50 -0.49
C VAL A 61 5.00 -12.98 -0.17
N TYR A 62 4.10 -13.43 0.67
CA TYR A 62 3.95 -14.83 1.08
C TYR A 62 2.56 -15.30 0.69
N ILE A 63 2.45 -16.51 0.17
CA ILE A 63 1.18 -17.20 -0.05
C ILE A 63 1.09 -18.30 0.98
N GLU A 64 0.08 -18.27 1.79
CA GLU A 64 -0.09 -19.17 2.94
C GLU A 64 -0.99 -20.35 2.67
N ASP A 65 -1.63 -20.41 1.51
CA ASP A 65 -2.47 -21.52 1.12
C ASP A 65 -2.08 -22.09 -0.25
N SER A 66 -2.46 -23.35 -0.44
CA SER A 66 -2.08 -24.21 -1.54
C SER A 66 -2.88 -24.02 -2.83
N ALA A 67 -3.65 -22.94 -2.96
CA ALA A 67 -4.37 -22.63 -4.21
C ALA A 67 -3.43 -22.38 -5.40
N TYR A 68 -2.20 -22.02 -5.13
CA TYR A 68 -1.17 -21.79 -6.13
C TYR A 68 -0.10 -22.89 -6.06
N ASP A 69 0.49 -23.22 -7.19
CA ASP A 69 1.72 -23.99 -7.21
C ASP A 69 2.83 -23.24 -6.48
N GLN A 70 3.83 -23.98 -6.00
CA GLN A 70 4.99 -23.34 -5.40
C GLN A 70 5.50 -22.26 -6.32
N TRP A 71 5.79 -21.12 -5.74
CA TRP A 71 6.35 -19.99 -6.45
C TRP A 71 7.60 -20.43 -7.20
N SER A 72 7.61 -20.30 -8.52
CA SER A 72 8.82 -20.56 -9.26
C SER A 72 9.86 -19.51 -8.92
N GLN A 73 11.04 -19.96 -8.53
CA GLN A 73 12.11 -19.11 -8.08
C GLN A 73 12.96 -18.66 -9.25
N THR A 74 12.55 -17.61 -9.94
CA THR A 74 13.44 -16.93 -10.87
C THR A 74 14.12 -15.79 -10.12
N VAL A 75 15.41 -15.88 -9.92
CA VAL A 75 16.18 -14.84 -9.26
C VAL A 75 16.42 -13.72 -10.25
N PHE A 76 15.80 -12.59 -10.03
CA PHE A 76 16.11 -11.36 -10.77
C PHE A 76 17.10 -10.52 -9.97
N ASN A 77 17.99 -9.87 -10.68
CA ASN A 77 18.67 -8.73 -10.13
C ASN A 77 17.77 -7.50 -10.31
N ASP A 78 17.85 -6.55 -9.38
CA ASP A 78 17.28 -5.25 -9.62
C ASP A 78 18.03 -4.58 -10.80
N PRO A 79 17.53 -3.46 -11.35
CA PRO A 79 18.21 -2.76 -12.45
C PRO A 79 19.63 -2.29 -12.15
N LEU A 80 20.02 -2.22 -10.88
CA LEU A 80 21.38 -1.91 -10.43
C LEU A 80 22.22 -3.17 -10.18
N GLY A 81 21.67 -4.36 -10.44
CA GLY A 81 22.35 -5.63 -10.27
C GLY A 81 22.31 -6.23 -8.86
N ASN A 82 21.56 -5.61 -7.91
CA ASN A 82 21.44 -6.17 -6.58
C ASN A 82 20.52 -7.39 -6.59
N LYS A 83 20.93 -8.44 -5.90
CA LYS A 83 20.04 -9.60 -5.67
C LYS A 83 18.93 -9.22 -4.73
N VAL A 84 17.70 -9.54 -5.11
CA VAL A 84 16.54 -9.37 -4.25
C VAL A 84 16.16 -10.68 -3.59
N ASP A 85 15.55 -10.59 -2.41
CA ASP A 85 15.12 -11.74 -1.63
C ASP A 85 14.12 -12.62 -2.39
N LEU A 86 14.12 -13.92 -2.10
CA LEU A 86 13.24 -14.91 -2.76
C LEU A 86 11.74 -14.61 -2.62
N HIS A 87 11.35 -13.88 -1.58
CA HIS A 87 9.97 -13.46 -1.36
C HIS A 87 9.64 -12.11 -2.00
N HIS A 88 10.61 -11.45 -2.62
CA HIS A 88 10.34 -10.21 -3.31
C HIS A 88 9.48 -10.47 -4.56
N PRO A 89 8.48 -9.61 -4.86
CA PRO A 89 7.57 -9.80 -6.00
C PRO A 89 8.27 -10.05 -7.34
N TRP A 90 9.44 -9.51 -7.56
CA TRP A 90 10.22 -9.69 -8.78
C TRP A 90 10.73 -11.10 -8.98
N ASN A 91 10.89 -11.86 -7.90
CA ASN A 91 11.46 -13.21 -7.95
C ASN A 91 10.39 -14.29 -8.07
N LYS A 92 9.11 -13.93 -8.15
CA LYS A 92 8.05 -14.94 -8.03
C LYS A 92 7.13 -14.97 -9.24
N GLU A 93 6.90 -16.17 -9.74
CA GLU A 93 5.79 -16.52 -10.61
C GLU A 93 4.80 -17.37 -9.83
N THR A 94 3.53 -17.04 -9.91
CA THR A 94 2.46 -17.86 -9.35
C THR A 94 1.68 -18.50 -10.48
N LYS A 95 1.49 -19.81 -10.38
CA LYS A 95 0.57 -20.55 -11.26
C LYS A 95 -0.58 -21.05 -10.42
N LEU A 96 -1.79 -20.76 -10.84
CA LEU A 96 -2.97 -21.32 -10.22
C LEU A 96 -2.93 -22.85 -10.40
N LYS A 97 -3.05 -23.59 -9.30
CA LYS A 97 -3.23 -25.06 -9.37
C LYS A 97 -4.55 -25.37 -10.04
N ASN A 98 -4.69 -26.58 -10.59
CA ASN A 98 -5.91 -27.05 -11.23
C ASN A 98 -7.12 -26.77 -10.34
N PHE A 99 -7.88 -25.75 -10.72
CA PHE A 99 -8.97 -25.21 -9.94
C PHE A 99 -10.21 -26.11 -10.06
N LYS A 100 -10.59 -26.74 -8.95
CA LYS A 100 -11.89 -27.41 -8.82
C LYS A 100 -12.50 -27.03 -7.48
N GLY A 101 -13.33 -26.00 -7.44
CA GLY A 101 -14.07 -25.62 -6.24
C GLY A 101 -13.81 -24.22 -5.70
N ASP A 102 -14.39 -23.92 -4.55
CA ASP A 102 -14.21 -22.65 -3.86
C ASP A 102 -12.83 -22.59 -3.16
N TYR A 103 -12.10 -21.50 -3.36
CA TYR A 103 -10.83 -21.31 -2.70
C TYR A 103 -10.84 -20.14 -1.77
N LEU A 104 -10.24 -20.39 -0.62
CA LEU A 104 -9.72 -19.34 0.23
C LEU A 104 -8.19 -19.42 0.16
N PHE A 105 -7.54 -18.41 -0.33
CA PHE A 105 -6.11 -18.25 -0.18
C PHE A 105 -5.83 -16.93 0.51
N THR A 106 -4.81 -16.92 1.31
CA THR A 106 -4.38 -15.75 2.05
C THR A 106 -3.02 -15.29 1.55
N VAL A 107 -2.88 -13.99 1.37
CA VAL A 107 -1.64 -13.36 0.96
C VAL A 107 -1.15 -12.51 2.11
N LYS A 108 0.08 -12.77 2.54
CA LYS A 108 0.76 -11.95 3.52
C LYS A 108 1.74 -11.03 2.82
N GLN A 109 1.62 -9.74 3.08
CA GLN A 109 2.55 -8.74 2.59
C GLN A 109 3.29 -8.11 3.75
N ALA A 110 4.60 -8.19 3.73
CA ALA A 110 5.46 -7.67 4.77
C ALA A 110 6.61 -6.84 4.19
N PHE A 111 7.39 -6.23 5.05
CA PHE A 111 8.61 -5.52 4.71
C PHE A 111 9.80 -6.19 5.39
N ASN A 112 10.83 -6.47 4.58
CA ASN A 112 12.05 -7.16 5.03
C ASN A 112 11.77 -8.53 5.69
N SER A 113 12.79 -9.14 6.22
CA SER A 113 12.71 -10.46 6.88
C SER A 113 11.97 -10.45 8.24
N GLU A 114 11.65 -9.27 8.77
CA GLU A 114 11.00 -9.11 10.08
C GLU A 114 9.49 -9.25 10.08
N GLU A 115 8.90 -9.62 8.95
CA GLU A 115 7.44 -9.71 8.79
C GLU A 115 6.68 -8.43 9.19
N PHE A 116 7.32 -7.28 9.06
CA PHE A 116 6.73 -6.00 9.38
C PHE A 116 5.61 -5.63 8.40
N MET A 117 4.40 -5.46 8.90
CA MET A 117 3.19 -5.18 8.11
C MET A 117 2.62 -3.79 8.42
N PRO A 118 3.14 -2.73 7.78
CA PRO A 118 2.61 -1.39 7.96
C PRO A 118 1.29 -1.18 7.24
N SER A 119 0.42 -0.34 7.79
CA SER A 119 -0.78 0.12 7.09
C SER A 119 -0.46 1.16 6.02
N THR A 120 -1.33 1.24 5.01
CA THR A 120 -1.27 2.27 3.96
C THR A 120 -2.61 2.98 3.83
N GLY A 121 -2.64 4.13 3.19
CA GLY A 121 -3.81 4.97 3.00
C GLY A 121 -3.58 6.41 3.44
N ASP A 122 -4.67 7.15 3.62
CA ASP A 122 -4.58 8.59 3.91
C ASP A 122 -3.81 8.94 5.18
N ILE A 123 -4.02 8.17 6.24
CA ILE A 123 -3.27 8.38 7.49
C ILE A 123 -1.76 8.18 7.31
N ALA A 124 -1.37 7.20 6.49
CA ALA A 124 0.05 6.96 6.16
C ALA A 124 0.65 8.13 5.37
N ARG A 125 -0.11 8.69 4.44
CA ARG A 125 0.29 9.87 3.64
C ARG A 125 0.51 11.10 4.50
N LEU A 126 -0.46 11.42 5.36
CA LEU A 126 -0.36 12.58 6.24
C LEU A 126 0.79 12.42 7.24
N TYR A 127 0.98 11.20 7.74
CA TYR A 127 2.10 10.92 8.64
C TYR A 127 3.45 11.06 7.93
N ALA A 128 3.58 10.55 6.70
CA ALA A 128 4.77 10.71 5.87
C ALA A 128 5.08 12.20 5.60
N TYR A 129 4.05 12.96 5.23
CA TYR A 129 4.18 14.41 5.04
C TYR A 129 4.71 15.07 6.33
N ARG A 130 4.09 14.74 7.47
CA ARG A 130 4.46 15.30 8.77
C ARG A 130 5.92 15.04 9.13
N VAL A 131 6.40 13.82 8.98
CA VAL A 131 7.77 13.46 9.41
C VAL A 131 8.86 13.97 8.47
N ILE A 132 8.50 14.28 7.22
CA ILE A 132 9.47 14.71 6.19
C ILE A 132 9.39 16.20 5.91
N LYS A 133 8.17 16.76 5.84
CA LYS A 133 7.94 18.17 5.44
C LYS A 133 7.40 19.06 6.56
N GLY A 134 7.06 18.49 7.70
CA GLY A 134 6.38 19.19 8.79
C GLY A 134 4.88 18.98 8.78
N LYS A 135 4.14 19.64 9.68
CA LYS A 135 2.70 19.44 9.82
C LYS A 135 1.95 19.72 8.52
N PRO A 136 1.15 18.75 8.00
CA PRO A 136 0.29 19.03 6.86
C PRO A 136 -0.76 20.08 7.23
N LYS A 137 -0.99 21.02 6.32
CA LYS A 137 -1.96 22.10 6.50
C LYS A 137 -2.93 22.14 5.33
N ALA A 138 -4.22 22.26 5.63
CA ALA A 138 -5.27 22.45 4.65
C ALA A 138 -6.33 23.41 5.21
N PHE A 139 -6.75 24.44 4.44
CA PHE A 139 -7.77 25.42 4.84
C PHE A 139 -7.55 26.00 6.25
N ASP A 140 -6.34 26.43 6.56
CA ASP A 140 -5.93 26.95 7.87
C ASP A 140 -5.91 25.95 9.03
N TYR A 141 -6.26 24.70 8.81
CA TYR A 141 -6.16 23.63 9.80
C TYR A 141 -4.84 22.87 9.63
N GLU A 142 -4.19 22.59 10.74
CA GLU A 142 -3.02 21.70 10.79
C GLU A 142 -3.46 20.31 11.25
N TRP A 143 -2.98 19.28 10.54
CA TRP A 143 -3.22 17.91 10.95
C TRP A 143 -2.20 17.47 12.00
N GLU A 144 -2.70 16.91 13.08
CA GLU A 144 -1.90 16.28 14.13
C GLU A 144 -2.27 14.80 14.23
N TYR A 145 -1.27 13.96 14.27
CA TYR A 145 -1.48 12.53 14.49
C TYR A 145 -1.85 12.29 15.95
N ALA A 146 -3.01 11.68 16.17
CA ALA A 146 -3.47 11.27 17.50
C ALA A 146 -3.34 9.75 17.69
N ALA A 147 -3.80 8.96 16.72
CA ALA A 147 -3.85 7.51 16.79
C ALA A 147 -3.92 6.89 15.38
N ASN A 148 -3.76 5.59 15.26
CA ASN A 148 -4.12 4.84 14.07
C ASN A 148 -5.36 3.98 14.38
N ASP A 149 -6.48 4.65 14.53
CA ASP A 149 -7.77 4.05 14.80
C ASP A 149 -8.83 4.37 13.71
N VAL A 150 -10.05 3.92 13.91
CA VAL A 150 -11.15 4.12 12.96
C VAL A 150 -11.44 5.60 12.71
N ILE A 151 -11.50 6.40 13.80
CA ILE A 151 -11.85 7.81 13.71
C ILE A 151 -10.76 8.58 12.96
N GLU A 152 -9.52 8.40 13.34
CA GLU A 152 -8.38 9.07 12.73
C GLU A 152 -8.21 8.69 11.25
N ARG A 153 -8.45 7.44 10.87
CA ARG A 153 -8.42 7.03 9.45
C ARG A 153 -9.50 7.73 8.61
N PHE A 154 -10.72 7.90 9.14
CA PHE A 154 -11.76 8.68 8.46
C PHE A 154 -11.40 10.17 8.39
N PHE A 155 -10.93 10.74 9.51
CA PHE A 155 -10.51 12.13 9.55
C PHE A 155 -9.35 12.42 8.58
N ALA A 156 -8.33 11.57 8.57
CA ALA A 156 -7.21 11.66 7.65
C ALA A 156 -7.65 11.65 6.17
N ARG A 157 -8.67 10.86 5.83
CA ARG A 157 -9.23 10.83 4.47
C ARG A 157 -9.82 12.18 4.08
N VAL A 158 -10.66 12.75 4.93
CA VAL A 158 -11.26 14.07 4.69
C VAL A 158 -10.18 15.14 4.58
N PHE A 159 -9.20 15.10 5.48
CA PHE A 159 -8.10 16.05 5.49
C PHE A 159 -7.22 15.95 4.22
N THR A 160 -6.94 14.73 3.77
CA THR A 160 -6.19 14.51 2.52
C THR A 160 -6.93 15.11 1.32
N VAL A 161 -8.26 14.97 1.24
CA VAL A 161 -9.05 15.61 0.18
C VAL A 161 -8.88 17.14 0.20
N GLY A 162 -8.92 17.75 1.39
CA GLY A 162 -8.66 19.19 1.54
C GLY A 162 -7.28 19.60 1.06
N LEU A 163 -6.25 18.86 1.49
CA LEU A 163 -4.86 19.10 1.09
C LEU A 163 -4.67 19.00 -0.43
N LEU A 164 -5.26 17.97 -1.04
CA LEU A 164 -5.20 17.78 -2.49
C LEU A 164 -5.98 18.85 -3.25
N HIS A 165 -7.12 19.29 -2.73
CA HIS A 165 -7.90 20.37 -3.32
C HIS A 165 -7.09 21.67 -3.36
N GLU A 166 -6.49 22.08 -2.25
CA GLU A 166 -5.65 23.28 -2.23
C GLU A 166 -4.47 23.18 -3.19
N TYR A 167 -3.82 22.02 -3.27
CA TYR A 167 -2.75 21.79 -4.23
C TYR A 167 -3.24 21.97 -5.67
N LEU A 168 -4.36 21.34 -6.03
CA LEU A 168 -4.91 21.42 -7.41
C LEU A 168 -5.37 22.81 -7.80
N MET A 169 -5.83 23.61 -6.85
CA MET A 169 -6.22 25.01 -7.11
C MET A 169 -5.03 25.92 -7.41
N ASN A 170 -3.83 25.52 -6.98
CA ASN A 170 -2.61 26.32 -7.10
C ASN A 170 -1.59 25.73 -8.08
N VAL A 171 -1.83 24.56 -8.66
CA VAL A 171 -0.90 23.93 -9.60
C VAL A 171 -1.11 24.49 -11.01
N GLU A 172 -0.02 24.82 -11.66
CA GLU A 172 -0.04 25.14 -13.10
C GLU A 172 -0.11 23.83 -13.90
N VAL A 173 -1.19 23.65 -14.65
CA VAL A 173 -1.35 22.49 -15.51
C VAL A 173 -0.55 22.66 -16.77
N SER A 174 0.47 21.82 -16.99
CA SER A 174 1.17 21.76 -18.26
C SER A 174 0.25 21.29 -19.38
N LYS A 175 0.26 22.00 -20.52
CA LYS A 175 -0.49 21.62 -21.72
C LYS A 175 0.20 20.51 -22.52
N GLU A 176 1.42 20.18 -22.24
CA GLU A 176 2.19 19.18 -22.96
C GLU A 176 2.24 17.87 -22.16
N ILE A 177 1.57 16.86 -22.69
CA ILE A 177 1.77 15.47 -22.25
C ILE A 177 2.96 14.94 -23.04
N LYS A 178 4.13 14.90 -22.39
CA LYS A 178 5.28 14.22 -22.99
C LYS A 178 5.12 12.72 -22.80
N GLN A 179 4.93 12.02 -23.92
CA GLN A 179 5.01 10.57 -23.92
C GLN A 179 6.49 10.17 -23.84
N ASN A 180 6.91 9.69 -22.70
CA ASN A 180 8.19 9.01 -22.61
C ASN A 180 8.07 7.66 -23.30
N LYS A 181 8.73 7.52 -24.45
CA LYS A 181 9.01 6.21 -25.01
C LYS A 181 10.01 5.55 -24.08
N GLY A 182 9.55 4.65 -23.23
CA GLY A 182 10.43 3.85 -22.39
C GLY A 182 11.50 3.16 -23.23
N LYS A 183 12.71 3.08 -22.73
CA LYS A 183 13.70 2.17 -23.32
C LYS A 183 13.14 0.76 -23.18
N GLU A 184 13.37 -0.10 -24.18
CA GLU A 184 13.11 -1.53 -24.04
C GLU A 184 13.84 -2.00 -22.78
N SER A 185 13.06 -2.28 -21.75
CA SER A 185 13.56 -2.78 -20.47
C SER A 185 12.97 -4.15 -20.27
N GLU A 186 13.80 -5.11 -19.94
CA GLU A 186 13.32 -6.42 -19.55
C GLU A 186 12.47 -6.35 -18.27
N LEU A 187 12.72 -5.37 -17.42
CA LEU A 187 12.00 -5.14 -16.19
C LEU A 187 11.67 -3.65 -16.02
N ALA A 188 10.39 -3.34 -15.87
CA ALA A 188 9.90 -2.03 -15.50
C ALA A 188 9.18 -2.10 -14.16
N VAL A 189 9.24 -1.00 -13.41
CA VAL A 189 8.52 -0.86 -12.15
C VAL A 189 7.87 0.51 -12.05
N GLY A 190 6.66 0.54 -11.52
CA GLY A 190 5.95 1.77 -11.20
C GLY A 190 5.31 1.66 -9.83
N ALA A 191 5.36 2.74 -9.07
CA ALA A 191 4.75 2.80 -7.75
C ALA A 191 4.27 4.20 -7.43
N HIS A 192 3.04 4.28 -6.95
CA HIS A 192 2.43 5.50 -6.45
C HIS A 192 1.30 5.16 -5.48
N ASP A 193 0.84 6.14 -4.75
CA ASP A 193 -0.37 5.97 -3.97
C ASP A 193 -1.62 6.16 -4.86
N ALA A 194 -2.44 5.13 -4.92
CA ALA A 194 -3.82 5.18 -5.38
C ALA A 194 -4.71 5.77 -4.26
N PRO A 195 -6.00 6.05 -4.47
CA PRO A 195 -6.88 6.58 -3.42
C PRO A 195 -6.80 5.82 -2.09
N ARG A 196 -6.59 4.50 -2.14
CA ARG A 196 -6.56 3.62 -0.97
C ARG A 196 -5.17 3.37 -0.38
N GLY A 197 -4.12 3.96 -0.98
CA GLY A 197 -2.74 3.82 -0.50
C GLY A 197 -1.77 3.31 -1.56
N GLY A 198 -0.63 2.81 -1.10
CA GLY A 198 0.49 2.42 -1.95
C GLY A 198 0.20 1.26 -2.89
N ASN A 199 0.30 1.51 -4.18
CA ASN A 199 0.12 0.57 -5.28
C ASN A 199 1.43 0.46 -6.08
N ALA A 200 1.87 -0.76 -6.34
CA ALA A 200 3.10 -1.01 -7.09
C ALA A 200 2.92 -2.09 -8.15
N HIS A 201 3.58 -1.89 -9.27
CA HIS A 201 3.53 -2.75 -10.44
C HIS A 201 4.95 -3.10 -10.88
N TRP A 202 5.19 -4.37 -11.18
CA TRP A 202 6.42 -4.89 -11.77
C TRP A 202 6.06 -5.61 -13.07
N VAL A 203 6.72 -5.26 -14.16
CA VAL A 203 6.41 -5.75 -15.50
C VAL A 203 7.69 -6.23 -16.18
N ILE A 204 7.65 -7.41 -16.76
CA ILE A 204 8.70 -7.87 -17.67
C ILE A 204 8.09 -7.97 -19.06
N SER A 205 8.72 -7.34 -20.04
CA SER A 205 8.32 -7.40 -21.44
C SER A 205 9.44 -7.92 -22.31
N LYS A 206 9.03 -8.57 -23.41
CA LYS A 206 9.92 -8.96 -24.50
C LYS A 206 9.34 -8.42 -25.79
N GLY A 207 9.96 -7.38 -26.33
CA GLY A 207 9.37 -6.57 -27.40
C GLY A 207 8.01 -6.02 -26.94
N ASP A 208 6.98 -6.16 -27.74
CA ASP A 208 5.62 -5.68 -27.45
C ASP A 208 4.78 -6.63 -26.60
N THR A 209 5.39 -7.71 -26.08
CA THR A 209 4.68 -8.73 -25.30
C THR A 209 5.06 -8.66 -23.84
N ILE A 210 4.06 -8.51 -22.96
CA ILE A 210 4.24 -8.66 -21.52
C ILE A 210 4.37 -10.16 -21.22
N THR A 211 5.52 -10.56 -20.69
CA THR A 211 5.81 -11.95 -20.33
C THR A 211 5.57 -12.24 -18.86
N ARG A 212 5.59 -11.19 -18.02
CA ARG A 212 5.33 -11.31 -16.59
C ARG A 212 4.80 -10.00 -16.04
N TYR A 213 3.84 -10.10 -15.14
CA TYR A 213 3.25 -8.95 -14.48
C TYR A 213 2.86 -9.26 -13.03
N GLN A 214 3.34 -8.44 -12.11
CA GLN A 214 3.03 -8.54 -10.69
C GLN A 214 2.49 -7.21 -10.19
N ILE A 215 1.39 -7.26 -9.46
CA ILE A 215 0.76 -6.10 -8.84
C ILE A 215 0.69 -6.33 -7.33
N ILE A 216 0.92 -5.27 -6.55
CA ILE A 216 0.66 -5.23 -5.11
C ILE A 216 -0.22 -4.04 -4.84
N THR A 217 -1.44 -4.30 -4.38
CA THR A 217 -2.45 -3.28 -4.12
C THR A 217 -2.46 -2.85 -2.65
N PRO A 218 -2.98 -1.65 -2.35
CA PRO A 218 -3.12 -1.23 -0.96
C PRO A 218 -4.09 -2.10 -0.15
N THR A 219 -5.14 -2.63 -0.79
CA THR A 219 -6.09 -3.51 -0.12
C THR A 219 -5.43 -4.82 0.28
N ASP A 220 -4.64 -5.47 -0.61
CA ASP A 220 -3.89 -6.68 -0.27
C ASP A 220 -2.96 -6.46 0.93
N ARG A 221 -2.40 -5.26 1.07
CA ARG A 221 -1.53 -4.92 2.18
C ARG A 221 -2.30 -4.76 3.49
N ASN A 222 -3.36 -3.94 3.50
CA ASN A 222 -4.13 -3.67 4.70
C ASN A 222 -4.86 -4.93 5.20
N PHE A 223 -5.26 -5.82 4.29
CA PHE A 223 -5.92 -7.10 4.57
C PHE A 223 -4.96 -8.30 4.53
N SER A 224 -3.68 -8.03 4.67
CA SER A 224 -2.67 -9.08 4.79
C SER A 224 -3.00 -10.04 5.93
N SER A 225 -2.87 -11.34 5.68
CA SER A 225 -3.14 -12.36 6.70
C SER A 225 -2.08 -12.40 7.81
N ASN A 226 -2.41 -13.06 8.92
CA ASN A 226 -1.51 -13.31 10.04
C ASN A 226 -0.86 -12.04 10.61
N GLY A 227 -1.68 -11.13 11.09
CA GLY A 227 -1.26 -9.91 11.76
C GLY A 227 -1.22 -8.67 10.88
N GLY A 228 -1.91 -8.67 9.74
CA GLY A 228 -2.09 -7.48 8.92
C GLY A 228 -2.89 -6.37 9.63
N PRO A 229 -2.82 -5.13 9.13
CA PRO A 229 -3.40 -3.96 9.79
C PRO A 229 -4.88 -4.08 10.16
N VAL A 230 -5.69 -4.66 9.26
CA VAL A 230 -7.13 -4.86 9.51
C VAL A 230 -7.34 -5.91 10.61
N GLU A 231 -6.66 -7.04 10.54
CA GLU A 231 -6.76 -8.09 11.55
C GLU A 231 -6.35 -7.57 12.94
N VAL A 232 -5.22 -6.88 13.02
CA VAL A 232 -4.74 -6.27 14.27
C VAL A 232 -5.73 -5.24 14.81
N SER A 233 -6.43 -4.51 13.95
CA SER A 233 -7.46 -3.54 14.34
C SER A 233 -8.73 -4.21 14.88
N ILE A 234 -9.07 -5.41 14.40
CA ILE A 234 -10.28 -6.14 14.81
C ILE A 234 -10.02 -6.94 16.08
N VAL A 235 -8.91 -7.69 16.13
CA VAL A 235 -8.59 -8.54 17.28
C VAL A 235 -8.38 -7.71 18.53
N GLY A 236 -9.18 -7.99 19.57
CA GLY A 236 -9.19 -7.24 20.83
C GLY A 236 -9.88 -5.87 20.76
N GLN A 237 -10.60 -5.58 19.66
CA GLN A 237 -11.51 -4.43 19.58
C GLN A 237 -12.69 -4.65 20.53
N ARG A 238 -13.08 -3.58 21.23
CA ARG A 238 -14.32 -3.59 22.04
C ARG A 238 -15.53 -3.70 21.11
N VAL A 239 -16.40 -4.67 21.38
CA VAL A 239 -17.68 -4.84 20.71
C VAL A 239 -18.73 -4.06 21.51
N THR A 240 -19.47 -3.18 20.84
CA THR A 240 -20.55 -2.37 21.45
C THR A 240 -21.92 -2.95 21.18
N GLU A 241 -21.99 -4.01 20.37
CA GLU A 241 -23.21 -4.70 19.99
C GLU A 241 -23.68 -5.67 21.09
N GLU A 242 -24.96 -5.97 21.10
CA GLU A 242 -25.52 -7.00 21.97
C GLU A 242 -24.95 -8.38 21.61
N VAL A 243 -24.41 -9.06 22.59
CA VAL A 243 -23.76 -10.38 22.41
C VAL A 243 -24.72 -11.43 21.84
N GLU A 244 -26.02 -11.28 22.13
CA GLU A 244 -27.07 -12.23 21.69
C GLU A 244 -27.47 -12.08 20.22
N LYS A 245 -27.22 -10.91 19.61
CA LYS A 245 -27.53 -10.62 18.19
C LYS A 245 -26.45 -9.76 17.56
N PRO A 246 -25.23 -10.29 17.35
CA PRO A 246 -24.17 -9.52 16.77
C PRO A 246 -24.50 -9.17 15.31
N SER A 247 -24.61 -7.90 14.98
CA SER A 247 -24.82 -7.43 13.59
C SER A 247 -23.52 -7.38 12.78
N GLY A 248 -22.37 -7.50 13.43
CA GLY A 248 -21.05 -7.32 12.85
C GLY A 248 -20.71 -5.87 12.49
N LEU A 249 -21.52 -4.91 12.95
CA LEU A 249 -21.38 -3.50 12.58
C LEU A 249 -20.04 -2.89 13.05
N ASP A 250 -19.58 -3.23 14.25
CA ASP A 250 -18.31 -2.73 14.75
C ASP A 250 -17.12 -3.24 13.92
N VAL A 251 -17.16 -4.49 13.50
CA VAL A 251 -16.17 -5.09 12.58
C VAL A 251 -16.22 -4.40 11.23
N LEU A 252 -17.42 -4.16 10.69
CA LEU A 252 -17.60 -3.44 9.42
C LEU A 252 -17.07 -2.01 9.47
N ARG A 253 -17.24 -1.30 10.59
CA ARG A 253 -16.68 0.05 10.78
C ARG A 253 -15.16 0.03 10.71
N VAL A 254 -14.53 -0.93 11.37
CA VAL A 254 -13.07 -1.11 11.29
C VAL A 254 -12.64 -1.38 9.86
N ILE A 255 -13.25 -2.36 9.18
CA ILE A 255 -12.94 -2.71 7.80
C ILE A 255 -13.07 -1.49 6.88
N ARG A 256 -14.20 -0.78 6.95
CA ARG A 256 -14.46 0.39 6.09
C ARG A 256 -13.54 1.57 6.36
N SER A 257 -12.97 1.68 7.56
CA SER A 257 -11.99 2.73 7.85
C SER A 257 -10.70 2.59 7.04
N PHE A 258 -10.36 1.37 6.58
CA PHE A 258 -9.24 1.12 5.68
C PHE A 258 -9.58 1.31 4.19
N ASP A 259 -10.81 1.69 3.88
CA ASP A 259 -11.28 1.92 2.51
C ASP A 259 -10.98 0.76 1.55
N PRO A 260 -11.46 -0.46 1.79
CA PRO A 260 -11.22 -1.57 0.88
C PRO A 260 -11.82 -1.30 -0.50
N CYS A 261 -11.26 -1.92 -1.53
CA CYS A 261 -11.82 -1.85 -2.87
C CYS A 261 -13.29 -2.28 -2.86
N SER A 262 -14.18 -1.53 -3.49
CA SER A 262 -15.63 -1.78 -3.48
C SER A 262 -16.05 -3.16 -4.02
N ALA A 263 -15.20 -3.80 -4.82
CA ALA A 263 -15.39 -5.16 -5.28
C ALA A 263 -15.15 -6.24 -4.20
N CYS A 264 -14.62 -5.86 -3.03
CA CYS A 264 -14.45 -6.78 -1.92
C CYS A 264 -15.81 -7.09 -1.30
N ALA A 265 -16.31 -8.30 -1.53
CA ALA A 265 -17.53 -8.80 -0.89
C ALA A 265 -17.24 -9.07 0.60
N VAL A 266 -18.14 -8.64 1.47
CA VAL A 266 -18.12 -8.96 2.89
C VAL A 266 -19.24 -9.96 3.16
N HIS A 267 -18.87 -11.14 3.63
CA HIS A 267 -19.81 -12.15 4.12
C HIS A 267 -19.69 -12.28 5.63
N ILE A 268 -20.79 -12.12 6.34
CA ILE A 268 -20.87 -12.39 7.77
C ILE A 268 -21.61 -13.73 7.92
N ILE A 269 -20.91 -14.74 8.40
CA ILE A 269 -21.48 -16.04 8.66
C ILE A 269 -21.77 -16.11 10.16
N GLY A 270 -23.06 -16.08 10.55
CA GLY A 270 -23.47 -16.35 11.91
C GLY A 270 -23.28 -17.83 12.24
N ARG A 271 -22.91 -18.16 13.48
CA ARG A 271 -23.11 -19.52 13.99
C ARG A 271 -24.56 -19.62 14.41
N ASP A 272 -25.28 -20.59 13.84
CA ASP A 272 -26.61 -21.02 14.30
C ASP A 272 -26.52 -21.65 15.71
#